data_608b6bce0129cf2771e5ce0037539187
#
_entry.id   608b6bce0129cf2771e5ce0037539187
#
_cell.length_a   1.000
_cell.length_b   1.000
_cell.length_c   1.000
_cell.angle_alpha   90.00
_cell.angle_beta   90.00
_cell.angle_gamma   90.00
#
_symmetry.space_group_name_H-M   'P 1'
#
loop_
_entity.id
_entity.type
_entity.pdbx_description
1 polymer ?
#
loop_
_entity_poly.entity_id
_entity_poly.type
_entity_poly.pdbx_seq_one_letter_code
_entity_poly.pdbx_strand_id
1 'polypeptide(L)'
;MDRLSPSEVLGIVLQPIERVTDTLERKLGLFSVVILSLSAMLGSGLFVLPSLAMMELGGGEIPVGGIWLAYLFAGLVILPGAISKSELASAMPSSGGAYVYIEKTFGPIIGTISGLGLWANFMLKSAFALIGFRAYLWVLQGILGITINLDYAVMIMLALIVGINILGAKSIKKVQTPVVLISVTYLLCVCFWALATTELNWDYALSRESFGPDWHSFSSTAALVFVSYIGVTKIAAVGGEI
;
A
#
# COMPACT_ATOMS: atom_id res chain seq x y z
N MET A 1 -11.22 53.63 10.96
CA MET A 1 -10.42 52.37 10.79
C MET A 1 -11.20 51.26 11.47
N ASP A 2 -12.10 50.65 10.69
CA ASP A 2 -12.92 49.56 11.20
C ASP A 2 -12.05 48.32 11.39
N ARG A 3 -12.04 47.83 12.61
CA ARG A 3 -11.36 46.57 12.92
C ARG A 3 -12.26 45.42 12.43
N LEU A 4 -11.77 44.70 11.46
CA LEU A 4 -12.44 43.47 10.99
C LEU A 4 -12.72 42.53 12.17
N SER A 5 -13.89 41.95 12.21
CA SER A 5 -14.26 40.98 13.24
C SER A 5 -13.41 39.73 13.11
N PRO A 6 -13.16 38.95 14.18
CA PRO A 6 -12.40 37.71 14.11
C PRO A 6 -12.95 36.70 13.09
N SER A 7 -14.26 36.70 12.85
CA SER A 7 -14.95 35.90 11.85
C SER A 7 -14.66 36.36 10.41
N GLU A 8 -14.51 37.65 10.17
CA GLU A 8 -14.16 38.21 8.84
C GLU A 8 -12.70 37.94 8.51
N VAL A 9 -11.80 38.05 9.48
CA VAL A 9 -10.37 37.70 9.30
C VAL A 9 -10.22 36.20 9.01
N LEU A 10 -10.97 35.37 9.74
CA LEU A 10 -10.97 33.91 9.50
C LEU A 10 -11.50 33.58 8.10
N GLY A 11 -12.56 34.26 7.65
CA GLY A 11 -13.11 34.10 6.30
C GLY A 11 -12.12 34.50 5.21
N ILE A 12 -11.37 35.60 5.39
CA ILE A 12 -10.35 36.06 4.44
C ILE A 12 -9.17 35.08 4.36
N VAL A 13 -8.77 34.47 5.49
CA VAL A 13 -7.67 33.53 5.56
C VAL A 13 -8.06 32.14 4.98
N LEU A 14 -9.31 31.73 5.14
CA LEU A 14 -9.80 30.44 4.66
C LEU A 14 -10.20 30.44 3.19
N GLN A 15 -10.59 31.59 2.60
CA GLN A 15 -10.96 31.68 1.18
C GLN A 15 -9.91 31.15 0.19
N PRO A 16 -8.59 31.41 0.35
CA PRO A 16 -7.60 30.82 -0.56
C PRO A 16 -7.47 29.32 -0.41
N ILE A 17 -7.75 28.77 0.77
CA ILE A 17 -7.70 27.31 1.02
C ILE A 17 -8.91 26.63 0.36
N GLU A 18 -10.10 27.20 0.47
CA GLU A 18 -11.28 26.69 -0.24
C GLU A 18 -11.15 26.78 -1.76
N ARG A 19 -10.58 27.88 -2.29
CA ARG A 19 -10.33 28.01 -3.74
C ARG A 19 -9.32 27.01 -4.28
N VAL A 20 -8.33 26.58 -3.50
CA VAL A 20 -7.36 25.56 -3.91
C VAL A 20 -8.01 24.18 -3.96
N THR A 21 -8.97 23.89 -3.09
CA THR A 21 -9.72 22.63 -3.12
C THR A 21 -10.74 22.57 -4.26
N ASP A 22 -11.34 23.69 -4.65
CA ASP A 22 -12.30 23.77 -5.76
C ASP A 22 -11.65 23.70 -7.17
N THR A 23 -10.34 23.96 -7.27
CA THR A 23 -9.58 23.92 -8.54
C THR A 23 -8.94 22.58 -8.86
N LEU A 24 -9.12 21.55 -8.03
CA LEU A 24 -8.68 20.20 -8.36
C LEU A 24 -9.57 19.67 -9.50
N GLU A 25 -9.08 19.79 -10.73
CA GLU A 25 -9.76 19.25 -11.90
C GLU A 25 -9.90 17.72 -11.75
N ARG A 26 -11.13 17.23 -11.79
CA ARG A 26 -11.45 15.80 -11.84
C ARG A 26 -10.86 15.19 -13.09
N LYS A 27 -9.66 14.58 -12.99
CA LYS A 27 -8.89 14.05 -14.13
C LYS A 27 -8.69 12.54 -14.08
N LEU A 28 -9.10 11.88 -12.99
CA LEU A 28 -8.88 10.47 -12.82
C LEU A 28 -10.14 9.67 -13.16
N GLY A 29 -10.13 9.01 -14.32
CA GLY A 29 -11.17 8.02 -14.65
C GLY A 29 -10.99 6.74 -13.82
N LEU A 30 -12.04 5.91 -13.73
CA LEU A 30 -12.11 4.66 -12.98
C LEU A 30 -10.88 3.76 -13.19
N PHE A 31 -10.42 3.60 -14.42
CA PHE A 31 -9.22 2.80 -14.75
C PHE A 31 -7.96 3.33 -14.05
N SER A 32 -7.77 4.65 -14.03
CA SER A 32 -6.63 5.28 -13.36
C SER A 32 -6.66 5.05 -11.85
N VAL A 33 -7.84 5.11 -11.25
CA VAL A 33 -8.07 4.87 -9.82
C VAL A 33 -7.77 3.42 -9.47
N VAL A 34 -8.23 2.46 -10.28
CA VAL A 34 -7.93 1.04 -10.09
C VAL A 34 -6.44 0.77 -10.19
N ILE A 35 -5.75 1.31 -11.21
CA ILE A 35 -4.30 1.17 -11.36
C ILE A 35 -3.55 1.77 -10.15
N LEU A 36 -3.98 2.95 -9.69
CA LEU A 36 -3.36 3.60 -8.53
C LEU A 36 -3.51 2.74 -7.27
N SER A 37 -4.68 2.14 -7.06
CA SER A 37 -4.95 1.25 -5.93
C SER A 37 -4.14 -0.03 -6.01
N LEU A 38 -4.14 -0.68 -7.16
CA LEU A 38 -3.33 -1.88 -7.41
C LEU A 38 -1.85 -1.58 -7.18
N SER A 39 -1.33 -0.47 -7.68
CA SER A 39 0.08 -0.11 -7.46
C SER A 39 0.43 0.08 -6.00
N ALA A 40 -0.51 0.57 -5.20
CA ALA A 40 -0.31 0.75 -3.76
C ALA A 40 -0.31 -0.57 -2.98
N MET A 41 -0.95 -1.62 -3.52
CA MET A 41 -1.00 -2.97 -2.94
C MET A 41 0.14 -3.86 -3.43
N LEU A 42 0.44 -3.79 -4.75
CA LEU A 42 1.42 -4.65 -5.43
C LEU A 42 2.89 -4.41 -5.04
N GLY A 43 3.20 -3.46 -4.16
CA GLY A 43 4.58 -3.20 -3.72
C GLY A 43 5.14 -4.30 -2.82
N SER A 44 5.77 -3.89 -1.72
CA SER A 44 6.35 -4.80 -0.72
C SER A 44 5.34 -5.80 -0.15
N GLY A 45 4.05 -5.47 -0.16
CA GLY A 45 2.98 -6.33 0.34
C GLY A 45 2.83 -7.65 -0.40
N LEU A 46 3.06 -7.67 -1.71
CA LEU A 46 2.92 -8.88 -2.52
C LEU A 46 4.26 -9.56 -2.81
N PHE A 47 5.34 -8.80 -2.94
CA PHE A 47 6.63 -9.36 -3.34
C PHE A 47 7.56 -9.70 -2.17
N VAL A 48 7.46 -9.00 -1.04
CA VAL A 48 8.36 -9.19 0.12
C VAL A 48 7.66 -9.89 1.27
N LEU A 49 6.42 -9.49 1.60
CA LEU A 49 5.71 -10.03 2.74
C LEU A 49 5.40 -11.54 2.68
N PRO A 50 5.11 -12.17 1.53
CA PRO A 50 4.82 -13.60 1.51
C PRO A 50 5.97 -14.46 2.06
N SER A 51 7.22 -14.14 1.72
CA SER A 51 8.38 -14.88 2.24
C SER A 51 8.56 -14.71 3.74
N LEU A 52 8.38 -13.50 4.26
CA LEU A 52 8.41 -13.23 5.70
C LEU A 52 7.24 -13.90 6.43
N ALA A 53 6.06 -13.87 5.84
CA ALA A 53 4.88 -14.51 6.40
C ALA A 53 5.01 -16.03 6.47
N MET A 54 5.66 -16.65 5.48
CA MET A 54 6.00 -18.08 5.54
C MET A 54 6.94 -18.40 6.69
N MET A 55 7.98 -17.59 6.90
CA MET A 55 8.92 -17.76 8.01
C MET A 55 8.23 -17.60 9.37
N GLU A 56 7.34 -16.62 9.50
CA GLU A 56 6.59 -16.36 10.73
C GLU A 56 5.62 -17.51 11.05
N LEU A 57 4.89 -18.00 10.05
CA LEU A 57 3.92 -19.07 10.20
C LEU A 57 4.59 -20.39 10.55
N GLY A 58 5.73 -20.70 9.93
CA GLY A 58 6.47 -21.96 10.12
C GLY A 58 7.44 -21.95 11.27
N GLY A 59 7.57 -20.86 12.04
CA GLY A 59 8.56 -20.76 13.12
C GLY A 59 10.02 -20.90 12.64
N GLY A 60 10.29 -20.61 11.35
CA GLY A 60 11.60 -20.76 10.72
C GLY A 60 11.78 -22.09 9.96
N GLU A 61 10.89 -23.05 10.10
CA GLU A 61 10.84 -24.27 9.29
C GLU A 61 9.92 -24.09 8.08
N ILE A 62 10.35 -24.54 6.92
CA ILE A 62 9.58 -24.54 5.68
C ILE A 62 9.03 -25.96 5.49
N PRO A 63 7.80 -26.13 4.99
CA PRO A 63 6.91 -25.26 4.26
C PRO A 63 5.55 -25.11 4.91
N VAL A 64 4.92 -23.97 4.73
CA VAL A 64 3.62 -23.71 5.32
C VAL A 64 2.57 -23.52 4.23
N GLY A 65 1.74 -24.52 4.05
CA GLY A 65 0.63 -24.47 3.10
C GLY A 65 -0.47 -23.47 3.48
N GLY A 66 -0.55 -23.07 4.75
CA GLY A 66 -1.64 -22.25 5.31
C GLY A 66 -1.53 -20.74 5.10
N ILE A 67 -0.49 -20.24 4.46
CA ILE A 67 -0.32 -18.80 4.22
C ILE A 67 -1.49 -18.18 3.44
N TRP A 68 -2.11 -18.94 2.53
CA TRP A 68 -3.27 -18.48 1.77
C TRP A 68 -4.46 -18.16 2.69
N LEU A 69 -4.62 -18.92 3.78
CA LEU A 69 -5.66 -18.67 4.76
C LEU A 69 -5.39 -17.40 5.56
N ALA A 70 -4.14 -17.12 5.93
CA ALA A 70 -3.75 -15.87 6.57
C ALA A 70 -4.05 -14.65 5.68
N TYR A 71 -3.78 -14.75 4.38
CA TYR A 71 -4.17 -13.74 3.41
C TYR A 71 -5.69 -13.60 3.29
N LEU A 72 -6.43 -14.71 3.19
CA LEU A 72 -7.89 -14.69 3.14
C LEU A 72 -8.48 -14.04 4.39
N PHE A 73 -8.01 -14.44 5.57
CA PHE A 73 -8.46 -13.89 6.84
C PHE A 73 -8.18 -12.40 6.96
N ALA A 74 -6.95 -11.97 6.65
CA ALA A 74 -6.58 -10.55 6.63
C ALA A 74 -7.43 -9.75 5.63
N GLY A 75 -7.71 -10.32 4.45
CA GLY A 75 -8.61 -9.74 3.45
C GLY A 75 -10.04 -9.56 3.96
N LEU A 76 -10.59 -10.56 4.65
CA LEU A 76 -11.92 -10.48 5.26
C LEU A 76 -11.98 -9.42 6.37
N VAL A 77 -10.97 -9.33 7.20
CA VAL A 77 -10.89 -8.36 8.31
C VAL A 77 -10.82 -6.91 7.79
N ILE A 78 -10.17 -6.65 6.64
CA ILE A 78 -10.08 -5.30 6.09
C ILE A 78 -11.35 -4.85 5.37
N LEU A 79 -12.21 -5.76 4.90
CA LEU A 79 -13.39 -5.43 4.12
C LEU A 79 -14.32 -4.40 4.79
N PRO A 80 -14.72 -4.55 6.07
CA PRO A 80 -15.56 -3.55 6.73
C PRO A 80 -14.93 -2.16 6.75
N GLY A 81 -13.62 -2.10 7.00
CA GLY A 81 -12.85 -0.85 6.98
C GLY A 81 -12.75 -0.23 5.59
N ALA A 82 -12.65 -1.04 4.53
CA ALA A 82 -12.63 -0.57 3.15
C ALA A 82 -14.00 -0.01 2.74
N ILE A 83 -15.10 -0.69 3.10
CA ILE A 83 -16.47 -0.25 2.83
C ILE A 83 -16.73 1.08 3.54
N SER A 84 -16.47 1.17 4.84
CA SER A 84 -16.67 2.41 5.61
C SER A 84 -15.87 3.58 5.04
N LYS A 85 -14.62 3.33 4.61
CA LYS A 85 -13.81 4.39 3.98
C LYS A 85 -14.32 4.78 2.60
N SER A 86 -14.91 3.88 1.83
CA SER A 86 -15.50 4.22 0.55
C SER A 86 -16.77 5.09 0.70
N GLU A 87 -17.58 4.83 1.72
CA GLU A 87 -18.73 5.66 2.06
C GLU A 87 -18.30 7.06 2.51
N LEU A 88 -17.29 7.14 3.39
CA LEU A 88 -16.73 8.43 3.82
C LEU A 88 -16.12 9.21 2.66
N ALA A 89 -15.43 8.54 1.74
CA ALA A 89 -14.85 9.18 0.56
C ALA A 89 -15.91 9.73 -0.39
N SER A 90 -17.03 9.05 -0.55
CA SER A 90 -18.18 9.53 -1.35
C SER A 90 -18.94 10.68 -0.68
N ALA A 91 -19.06 10.65 0.65
CA ALA A 91 -19.73 11.69 1.41
C ALA A 91 -18.90 12.98 1.57
N MET A 92 -17.58 12.85 1.61
CA MET A 92 -16.66 13.97 1.80
C MET A 92 -15.49 13.84 0.79
N PRO A 93 -15.73 14.12 -0.51
CA PRO A 93 -14.67 14.07 -1.51
C PRO A 93 -13.63 15.17 -1.22
N SER A 94 -12.47 14.76 -0.70
CA SER A 94 -11.39 15.68 -0.34
C SER A 94 -10.02 15.01 -0.57
N SER A 95 -9.04 15.83 -0.93
CA SER A 95 -7.65 15.40 -1.01
C SER A 95 -7.03 15.40 0.39
N GLY A 96 -6.79 14.24 0.96
CA GLY A 96 -6.21 14.09 2.32
C GLY A 96 -6.59 12.77 2.98
N GLY A 97 -7.59 12.08 2.45
CA GLY A 97 -7.99 10.75 2.91
C GLY A 97 -8.48 10.71 4.34
N ALA A 98 -8.11 9.65 5.06
CA ALA A 98 -8.61 9.39 6.40
C ALA A 98 -8.32 10.50 7.42
N TYR A 99 -7.23 11.25 7.26
CA TYR A 99 -6.90 12.38 8.11
C TYR A 99 -8.04 13.42 8.16
N VAL A 100 -8.57 13.80 6.98
CA VAL A 100 -9.62 14.83 6.88
C VAL A 100 -10.92 14.38 7.54
N TYR A 101 -11.28 13.10 7.39
CA TYR A 101 -12.48 12.55 8.03
C TYR A 101 -12.37 12.54 9.55
N ILE A 102 -11.21 12.17 10.06
CA ILE A 102 -10.93 12.13 11.49
C ILE A 102 -10.90 13.54 12.08
N GLU A 103 -10.27 14.48 11.39
CA GLU A 103 -10.21 15.88 11.82
C GLU A 103 -11.59 16.51 11.90
N LYS A 104 -12.44 16.31 10.88
CA LYS A 104 -13.80 16.84 10.86
C LYS A 104 -14.70 16.22 11.93
N THR A 105 -14.47 14.95 12.30
CA THR A 105 -15.31 14.23 13.26
C THR A 105 -14.86 14.40 14.70
N PHE A 106 -13.55 14.33 14.95
CA PHE A 106 -12.96 14.28 16.31
C PHE A 106 -12.14 15.53 16.67
N GLY A 107 -12.05 16.48 15.75
CA GLY A 107 -11.33 17.74 15.96
C GLY A 107 -9.84 17.69 15.58
N PRO A 108 -9.17 18.87 15.63
CA PRO A 108 -7.84 19.05 15.04
C PRO A 108 -6.73 18.27 15.76
N ILE A 109 -6.84 18.04 17.07
CA ILE A 109 -5.80 17.29 17.82
C ILE A 109 -5.74 15.85 17.35
N ILE A 110 -6.89 15.17 17.33
CA ILE A 110 -6.96 13.76 16.91
C ILE A 110 -6.67 13.65 15.40
N GLY A 111 -7.10 14.61 14.60
CA GLY A 111 -6.73 14.74 13.20
C GLY A 111 -5.24 14.82 12.99
N THR A 112 -4.53 15.67 13.73
CA THR A 112 -3.07 15.80 13.62
C THR A 112 -2.35 14.50 13.98
N ILE A 113 -2.75 13.83 15.04
CA ILE A 113 -2.19 12.52 15.43
C ILE A 113 -2.40 11.49 14.30
N SER A 114 -3.60 11.44 13.72
CA SER A 114 -3.91 10.56 12.59
C SER A 114 -3.08 10.89 11.36
N GLY A 115 -2.89 12.17 11.03
CA GLY A 115 -2.07 12.64 9.92
C GLY A 115 -0.59 12.24 10.08
N LEU A 116 -0.03 12.42 11.27
CA LEU A 116 1.33 11.97 11.58
C LEU A 116 1.46 10.45 11.48
N GLY A 117 0.46 9.70 11.94
CA GLY A 117 0.42 8.24 11.81
C GLY A 117 0.39 7.78 10.35
N LEU A 118 -0.40 8.44 9.50
CA LEU A 118 -0.43 8.17 8.06
C LEU A 118 0.91 8.47 7.40
N TRP A 119 1.52 9.60 7.71
CA TRP A 119 2.84 9.98 7.19
C TRP A 119 3.90 8.96 7.58
N ALA A 120 3.97 8.59 8.87
CA ALA A 120 4.91 7.58 9.36
C ALA A 120 4.70 6.22 8.68
N ASN A 121 3.44 5.81 8.49
CA ASN A 121 3.10 4.56 7.78
C ASN A 121 3.63 4.57 6.34
N PHE A 122 3.47 5.67 5.60
CA PHE A 122 3.98 5.76 4.23
C PHE A 122 5.51 5.77 4.18
N MET A 123 6.19 6.43 5.12
CA MET A 123 7.64 6.40 5.23
C MET A 123 8.17 4.98 5.51
N LEU A 124 7.60 4.31 6.51
CA LEU A 124 7.98 2.94 6.87
C LEU A 124 7.73 1.96 5.71
N LYS A 125 6.61 2.09 5.02
CA LYS A 125 6.29 1.26 3.85
C LYS A 125 7.30 1.46 2.71
N SER A 126 7.74 2.70 2.47
CA SER A 126 8.75 3.01 1.47
C SER A 126 10.12 2.46 1.84
N ALA A 127 10.52 2.60 3.11
CA ALA A 127 11.76 2.02 3.62
C ALA A 127 11.77 0.49 3.50
N PHE A 128 10.65 -0.15 3.86
CA PHE A 128 10.49 -1.60 3.74
C PHE A 128 10.58 -2.08 2.29
N ALA A 129 10.04 -1.31 1.33
CA ALA A 129 10.17 -1.62 -0.09
C ALA A 129 11.63 -1.57 -0.57
N LEU A 130 12.44 -0.62 -0.07
CA LEU A 130 13.87 -0.53 -0.40
C LEU A 130 14.67 -1.70 0.21
N ILE A 131 14.32 -2.13 1.42
CA ILE A 131 14.92 -3.33 2.05
C ILE A 131 14.61 -4.57 1.21
N GLY A 132 13.37 -4.73 0.76
CA GLY A 132 12.97 -5.80 -0.14
C GLY A 132 13.73 -5.75 -1.47
N PHE A 133 13.86 -4.58 -2.08
CA PHE A 133 14.66 -4.39 -3.30
C PHE A 133 16.11 -4.84 -3.11
N ARG A 134 16.73 -4.49 -1.97
CA ARG A 134 18.09 -4.94 -1.63
C ARG A 134 18.19 -6.46 -1.55
N ALA A 135 17.19 -7.11 -0.94
CA ALA A 135 17.16 -8.57 -0.83
C ALA A 135 17.04 -9.26 -2.22
N TYR A 136 16.20 -8.73 -3.11
CA TYR A 136 16.12 -9.22 -4.49
C TYR A 136 17.40 -9.04 -5.28
N LEU A 137 18.07 -7.91 -5.13
CA LEU A 137 19.38 -7.69 -5.77
C LEU A 137 20.42 -8.69 -5.27
N TRP A 138 20.41 -9.01 -3.98
CA TRP A 138 21.31 -10.01 -3.41
C TRP A 138 21.10 -11.40 -4.03
N VAL A 139 19.85 -11.82 -4.19
CA VAL A 139 19.51 -13.08 -4.88
C VAL A 139 19.95 -13.03 -6.34
N LEU A 140 19.71 -11.93 -7.04
CA LEU A 140 20.07 -11.75 -8.44
C LEU A 140 21.60 -11.81 -8.65
N GLN A 141 22.38 -11.23 -7.74
CA GLN A 141 23.85 -11.36 -7.75
C GLN A 141 24.28 -12.83 -7.69
N GLY A 142 23.65 -13.62 -6.82
CA GLY A 142 23.95 -15.05 -6.70
C GLY A 142 23.65 -15.83 -7.98
N ILE A 143 22.56 -15.50 -8.67
CA ILE A 143 22.16 -16.17 -9.92
C ILE A 143 23.05 -15.76 -11.09
N LEU A 144 23.39 -14.47 -11.21
CA LEU A 144 24.16 -13.93 -12.35
C LEU A 144 25.68 -14.00 -12.16
N GLY A 145 26.17 -14.30 -10.95
CA GLY A 145 27.60 -14.32 -10.65
C GLY A 145 28.26 -12.93 -10.69
N ILE A 146 27.46 -11.84 -10.58
CA ILE A 146 27.97 -10.44 -10.63
C ILE A 146 28.08 -9.93 -9.20
N THR A 147 29.13 -9.16 -8.92
CA THR A 147 29.26 -8.46 -7.64
C THR A 147 28.90 -6.99 -7.81
N ILE A 148 27.76 -6.58 -7.24
CA ILE A 148 27.30 -5.19 -7.21
C ILE A 148 27.31 -4.74 -5.75
N ASN A 149 27.72 -3.53 -5.47
CA ASN A 149 27.54 -2.97 -4.14
C ASN A 149 26.07 -2.65 -3.94
N LEU A 150 25.41 -3.43 -3.07
CA LEU A 150 23.95 -3.37 -2.84
C LEU A 150 23.52 -2.01 -2.28
N ASP A 151 24.35 -1.39 -1.45
CA ASP A 151 23.99 -0.12 -0.81
C ASP A 151 24.01 1.03 -1.84
N TYR A 152 24.99 1.06 -2.75
CA TYR A 152 24.96 2.00 -3.87
C TYR A 152 23.79 1.79 -4.82
N ALA A 153 23.42 0.54 -5.11
CA ALA A 153 22.28 0.23 -5.97
C ALA A 153 20.96 0.72 -5.35
N VAL A 154 20.78 0.53 -4.05
CA VAL A 154 19.62 1.05 -3.30
C VAL A 154 19.58 2.57 -3.28
N MET A 155 20.75 3.23 -3.10
CA MET A 155 20.86 4.70 -3.14
C MET A 155 20.49 5.26 -4.52
N ILE A 156 20.96 4.63 -5.59
CA ILE A 156 20.62 5.01 -6.97
C ILE A 156 19.10 4.84 -7.20
N MET A 157 18.52 3.72 -6.76
CA MET A 157 17.09 3.50 -6.88
C MET A 157 16.29 4.55 -6.12
N LEU A 158 16.69 4.89 -4.90
CA LEU A 158 16.07 5.95 -4.13
C LEU A 158 16.16 7.30 -4.85
N ALA A 159 17.33 7.65 -5.39
CA ALA A 159 17.53 8.89 -6.14
C ALA A 159 16.65 8.95 -7.40
N LEU A 160 16.50 7.84 -8.12
CA LEU A 160 15.59 7.72 -9.28
C LEU A 160 14.13 7.95 -8.86
N ILE A 161 13.68 7.31 -7.79
CA ILE A 161 12.30 7.47 -7.29
C ILE A 161 12.06 8.93 -6.88
N VAL A 162 12.98 9.56 -6.16
CA VAL A 162 12.89 10.98 -5.79
C VAL A 162 12.86 11.85 -7.03
N GLY A 163 13.74 11.62 -8.01
CA GLY A 163 13.78 12.35 -9.27
C GLY A 163 12.45 12.29 -10.03
N ILE A 164 11.85 11.10 -10.16
CA ILE A 164 10.54 10.93 -10.81
C ILE A 164 9.44 11.67 -10.03
N ASN A 165 9.49 11.66 -8.70
CA ASN A 165 8.51 12.36 -7.86
C ASN A 165 8.61 13.89 -8.02
N ILE A 166 9.81 14.45 -8.16
CA ILE A 166 10.01 15.89 -8.41
C ILE A 166 9.41 16.30 -9.76
N LEU A 167 9.39 15.41 -10.76
CA LEU A 167 8.79 15.66 -12.07
C LEU A 167 7.24 15.71 -12.06
N GLY A 168 6.63 15.41 -10.91
CA GLY A 168 5.20 15.56 -10.66
C GLY A 168 4.33 14.35 -11.04
N ALA A 169 3.04 14.42 -10.67
CA ALA A 169 2.08 13.33 -10.76
C ALA A 169 1.90 12.72 -12.16
N LYS A 170 2.01 13.53 -13.21
CA LYS A 170 1.92 13.04 -14.61
C LYS A 170 3.06 12.08 -14.97
N SER A 171 4.27 12.36 -14.49
CA SER A 171 5.45 11.51 -14.71
C SER A 171 5.36 10.22 -13.90
N ILE A 172 4.91 10.32 -12.67
CA ILE A 172 4.64 9.15 -11.80
C ILE A 172 3.66 8.20 -12.50
N LYS A 173 2.53 8.69 -12.98
CA LYS A 173 1.52 7.87 -13.68
C LYS A 173 2.09 7.18 -14.93
N LYS A 174 2.92 7.86 -15.72
CA LYS A 174 3.55 7.27 -16.92
C LYS A 174 4.47 6.10 -16.60
N VAL A 175 5.19 6.16 -15.49
CA VAL A 175 6.09 5.07 -15.04
C VAL A 175 5.30 3.98 -14.32
N GLN A 176 4.37 4.36 -13.46
CA GLN A 176 3.64 3.45 -12.60
C GLN A 176 2.68 2.52 -13.38
N THR A 177 1.97 3.06 -14.37
CA THR A 177 0.98 2.27 -15.12
C THR A 177 1.60 1.06 -15.84
N PRO A 178 2.66 1.18 -16.66
CA PRO A 178 3.26 0.02 -17.30
C PRO A 178 3.90 -0.96 -16.29
N VAL A 179 4.51 -0.47 -15.22
CA VAL A 179 5.09 -1.33 -14.18
C VAL A 179 4.00 -2.18 -13.53
N VAL A 180 2.86 -1.60 -13.18
CA VAL A 180 1.74 -2.34 -12.57
C VAL A 180 1.19 -3.37 -13.55
N LEU A 181 0.97 -3.01 -14.82
CA LEU A 181 0.46 -3.94 -15.83
C LEU A 181 1.41 -5.11 -16.06
N ILE A 182 2.71 -4.85 -16.19
CA ILE A 182 3.73 -5.90 -16.33
C ILE A 182 3.73 -6.81 -15.09
N SER A 183 3.69 -6.24 -13.89
CA SER A 183 3.68 -6.99 -12.64
C SER A 183 2.46 -7.88 -12.50
N VAL A 184 1.27 -7.37 -12.81
CA VAL A 184 0.01 -8.15 -12.78
C VAL A 184 0.07 -9.27 -13.81
N THR A 185 0.46 -8.97 -15.05
CA THR A 185 0.57 -9.96 -16.12
C THR A 185 1.56 -11.06 -15.76
N TYR A 186 2.74 -10.68 -15.24
CA TYR A 186 3.75 -11.63 -14.79
C TYR A 186 3.22 -12.55 -13.70
N LEU A 187 2.57 -12.01 -12.67
CA LEU A 187 1.98 -12.80 -11.59
C LEU A 187 0.91 -13.76 -12.09
N LEU A 188 0.03 -13.30 -12.98
CA LEU A 188 -0.98 -14.18 -13.58
C LEU A 188 -0.33 -15.30 -14.40
N CYS A 189 0.67 -14.99 -15.20
CA CYS A 189 1.40 -16.00 -15.96
C CYS A 189 2.07 -17.03 -15.05
N VAL A 190 2.72 -16.59 -13.97
CA VAL A 190 3.34 -17.49 -12.98
C VAL A 190 2.29 -18.36 -12.29
N CYS A 191 1.16 -17.78 -11.89
CA CYS A 191 0.06 -18.54 -11.28
C CYS A 191 -0.49 -19.61 -12.24
N PHE A 192 -0.77 -19.25 -13.49
CA PHE A 192 -1.27 -20.19 -14.48
C PHE A 192 -0.25 -21.28 -14.80
N TRP A 193 1.02 -20.91 -14.93
CA TRP A 193 2.10 -21.87 -15.13
C TRP A 193 2.22 -22.84 -13.97
N ALA A 194 2.19 -22.34 -12.72
CA ALA A 194 2.24 -23.18 -11.53
C ALA A 194 1.04 -24.14 -11.46
N LEU A 195 -0.18 -23.64 -11.73
CA LEU A 195 -1.39 -24.47 -11.77
C LEU A 195 -1.32 -25.56 -12.85
N ALA A 196 -0.65 -25.29 -13.97
CA ALA A 196 -0.55 -26.24 -15.08
C ALA A 196 0.57 -27.29 -14.89
N THR A 197 1.62 -26.96 -14.13
CA THR A 197 2.83 -27.79 -14.02
C THR A 197 3.01 -28.45 -12.66
N THR A 198 2.36 -27.93 -11.60
CA THR A 198 2.54 -28.40 -10.23
C THR A 198 1.32 -29.21 -9.80
N GLU A 199 1.55 -30.41 -9.32
CA GLU A 199 0.49 -31.16 -8.64
C GLU A 199 0.18 -30.50 -7.30
N LEU A 200 -1.03 -29.95 -7.19
CA LEU A 200 -1.49 -29.29 -5.98
C LEU A 200 -1.89 -30.34 -4.95
N ASN A 201 -1.15 -30.43 -3.88
CA ASN A 201 -1.52 -31.28 -2.75
C ASN A 201 -2.55 -30.56 -1.86
N TRP A 202 -3.83 -30.68 -2.23
CA TRP A 202 -4.94 -30.05 -1.50
C TRP A 202 -5.11 -30.63 -0.10
N ASP A 203 -4.80 -31.91 0.10
CA ASP A 203 -4.88 -32.55 1.40
C ASP A 203 -3.92 -31.90 2.39
N TYR A 204 -2.70 -31.61 1.94
CA TYR A 204 -1.73 -30.88 2.75
C TYR A 204 -2.14 -29.42 2.95
N ALA A 205 -2.55 -28.71 1.91
CA ALA A 205 -2.92 -27.30 1.98
C ALA A 205 -4.10 -27.04 2.92
N LEU A 206 -4.98 -28.02 3.12
CA LEU A 206 -6.14 -27.96 4.01
C LEU A 206 -5.91 -28.69 5.35
N SER A 207 -4.75 -29.35 5.52
CA SER A 207 -4.43 -30.05 6.75
C SER A 207 -4.17 -29.09 7.92
N ARG A 208 -4.35 -29.57 9.14
CA ARG A 208 -4.06 -28.77 10.33
C ARG A 208 -2.57 -28.40 10.46
N GLU A 209 -1.69 -29.24 9.92
CA GLU A 209 -0.25 -29.04 9.92
C GLU A 209 0.18 -27.84 9.08
N SER A 210 -0.59 -27.50 8.05
CA SER A 210 -0.32 -26.34 7.16
C SER A 210 -0.57 -24.99 7.82
N PHE A 211 -1.29 -24.93 8.95
CA PHE A 211 -1.64 -23.69 9.65
C PHE A 211 -0.59 -23.22 10.67
N GLY A 212 0.55 -23.88 10.71
CA GLY A 212 1.60 -23.58 11.67
C GLY A 212 1.39 -24.25 13.03
N PRO A 213 2.37 -24.15 13.92
CA PRO A 213 2.42 -24.93 15.17
C PRO A 213 1.32 -24.48 16.16
N ASP A 214 0.90 -23.22 16.14
CA ASP A 214 -0.05 -22.68 17.10
C ASP A 214 -0.86 -21.49 16.53
N TRP A 215 -1.91 -21.12 17.28
CA TRP A 215 -2.76 -19.99 16.94
C TRP A 215 -2.00 -18.64 16.98
N HIS A 216 -0.98 -18.53 17.82
CA HIS A 216 -0.18 -17.32 17.92
C HIS A 216 0.57 -17.03 16.61
N SER A 217 1.26 -18.03 16.06
CA SER A 217 1.96 -17.91 14.78
C SER A 217 1.02 -17.56 13.62
N PHE A 218 -0.17 -18.17 13.59
CA PHE A 218 -1.19 -17.82 12.60
C PHE A 218 -1.69 -16.39 12.74
N SER A 219 -2.02 -15.94 13.95
CA SER A 219 -2.54 -14.59 14.17
C SER A 219 -1.46 -13.52 13.91
N SER A 220 -0.22 -13.78 14.30
CA SER A 220 0.94 -12.93 14.00
C SER A 220 1.16 -12.80 12.49
N THR A 221 1.12 -13.92 11.78
CA THR A 221 1.21 -13.95 10.31
C THR A 221 0.06 -13.20 9.66
N ALA A 222 -1.17 -13.39 10.10
CA ALA A 222 -2.33 -12.66 9.58
C ALA A 222 -2.21 -11.15 9.82
N ALA A 223 -1.71 -10.72 10.98
CA ALA A 223 -1.43 -9.32 11.27
C ALA A 223 -0.32 -8.74 10.37
N LEU A 224 0.73 -9.51 10.12
CA LEU A 224 1.80 -9.13 9.20
C LEU A 224 1.26 -8.94 7.77
N VAL A 225 0.50 -9.90 7.29
CA VAL A 225 -0.09 -9.90 5.94
C VAL A 225 -1.15 -8.81 5.77
N PHE A 226 -1.85 -8.42 6.85
CA PHE A 226 -2.83 -7.34 6.83
C PHE A 226 -2.25 -6.03 6.28
N VAL A 227 -0.96 -5.78 6.51
CA VAL A 227 -0.25 -4.62 5.98
C VAL A 227 -0.26 -4.56 4.44
N SER A 228 -0.35 -5.72 3.76
CA SER A 228 -0.44 -5.79 2.29
C SER A 228 -1.68 -5.10 1.75
N TYR A 229 -2.79 -5.16 2.48
CA TYR A 229 -4.09 -4.61 2.07
C TYR A 229 -4.27 -3.12 2.35
N ILE A 230 -3.37 -2.48 3.07
CA ILE A 230 -3.48 -1.04 3.42
C ILE A 230 -3.54 -0.15 2.16
N GLY A 231 -3.04 -0.63 1.02
CA GLY A 231 -3.15 0.06 -0.26
C GLY A 231 -4.58 0.37 -0.73
N VAL A 232 -5.57 -0.46 -0.36
CA VAL A 232 -7.00 -0.27 -0.70
C VAL A 232 -7.50 1.10 -0.23
N THR A 233 -7.00 1.59 0.90
CA THR A 233 -7.45 2.84 1.49
C THR A 233 -6.82 4.10 0.87
N LYS A 234 -5.86 3.95 -0.05
CA LYS A 234 -5.26 5.09 -0.76
C LYS A 234 -6.21 5.79 -1.73
N ILE A 235 -7.26 5.10 -2.20
CA ILE A 235 -8.28 5.70 -3.06
C ILE A 235 -8.92 6.91 -2.36
N ALA A 236 -9.19 6.79 -1.07
CA ALA A 236 -9.75 7.87 -0.28
C ALA A 236 -8.85 9.13 -0.21
N ALA A 237 -7.54 8.97 -0.38
CA ALA A 237 -6.60 10.08 -0.34
C ALA A 237 -6.62 10.94 -1.63
N VAL A 238 -7.09 10.38 -2.73
CA VAL A 238 -7.23 11.06 -4.04
C VAL A 238 -8.69 11.30 -4.41
N GLY A 239 -9.60 11.17 -3.46
CA GLY A 239 -11.04 11.35 -3.69
C GLY A 239 -11.43 12.71 -4.25
N GLY A 240 -10.64 13.75 -4.04
CA GLY A 240 -10.85 15.08 -4.63
C GLY A 240 -10.47 15.19 -6.12
N GLU A 241 -9.75 14.19 -6.68
CA GLU A 241 -9.32 14.16 -8.09
C GLU A 241 -10.18 13.21 -8.94
N ILE A 242 -11.12 12.50 -8.33
CA ILE A 242 -12.10 11.60 -8.94
C ILE A 242 -13.41 12.34 -9.14
#